data_0848dcd76fb367cc928dc48385a3483b
#
_entry.id   0848dcd76fb367cc928dc48385a3483b
#
_cell.length_a   1.000
_cell.length_b   1.000
_cell.length_c   1.000
_cell.angle_alpha   90.00
_cell.angle_beta   90.00
_cell.angle_gamma   90.00
#
_symmetry.space_group_name_H-M   'P 1'
#
loop_
_entity.id
_entity.type
_entity.pdbx_description
1 polymer ?
#
loop_
_entity_poly.entity_id
_entity_poly.type
_entity_poly.pdbx_seq_one_letter_code
_entity_poly.pdbx_strand_id
1 'polypeptide(L)'
;NFYKDSRFNDFFNAHKAQYEKGLEAYRENVIKYLDTSWYSAFYGKEPQEIFSVIIGFCNGGGNYGVNRHVRGNKKEVFAVVGYYVDQDNRPMYSKDYLPTLVHEFNHSFVNYLLDEKRYPGHVKDMEQAATGIFELSKWAMAKQAYGNWKTMINESLVRAAVICYMLDNDYKPEEVKQELSEQIQRNFRWMPELVSLLRKYEKKQHKYGNFECFYPHVITFFSDVAKKENEQFKVLN
;
A
#
# COMPACT_ATOMS: atom_id res chain seq x y z
N ASN A 1 -32.95 -9.96 13.24
CA ASN A 1 -31.62 -10.05 12.64
C ASN A 1 -31.71 -9.64 11.17
N PHE A 2 -31.00 -8.54 10.80
CA PHE A 2 -31.05 -7.93 9.46
C PHE A 2 -31.04 -8.96 8.32
N TYR A 3 -30.12 -9.93 8.33
CA TYR A 3 -29.99 -10.95 7.30
C TYR A 3 -31.30 -11.73 7.03
N LYS A 4 -32.01 -12.11 8.11
CA LYS A 4 -33.28 -12.84 8.01
C LYS A 4 -34.43 -11.90 7.64
N ASP A 5 -34.50 -10.74 8.29
CA ASP A 5 -35.63 -9.81 8.17
C ASP A 5 -35.67 -9.12 6.78
N SER A 6 -34.49 -8.88 6.19
CA SER A 6 -34.33 -8.30 4.85
C SER A 6 -34.42 -9.31 3.71
N ARG A 7 -34.51 -10.61 4.01
CA ARG A 7 -34.42 -11.71 3.04
C ARG A 7 -33.16 -11.60 2.15
N PHE A 8 -32.04 -11.16 2.76
CA PHE A 8 -30.78 -10.90 2.04
C PHE A 8 -30.27 -12.15 1.29
N ASN A 9 -30.55 -13.35 1.82
CA ASN A 9 -30.18 -14.60 1.13
C ASN A 9 -30.84 -14.75 -0.24
N ASP A 10 -32.10 -14.35 -0.37
CA ASP A 10 -32.81 -14.42 -1.65
C ASP A 10 -32.21 -13.42 -2.66
N PHE A 11 -31.92 -12.21 -2.18
CA PHE A 11 -31.24 -11.19 -2.97
C PHE A 11 -29.85 -11.68 -3.43
N PHE A 12 -29.04 -12.21 -2.51
CA PHE A 12 -27.71 -12.72 -2.81
C PHE A 12 -27.76 -13.83 -3.87
N ASN A 13 -28.67 -14.81 -3.71
CA ASN A 13 -28.81 -15.90 -4.65
C ASN A 13 -29.29 -15.44 -6.03
N ALA A 14 -30.19 -14.47 -6.08
CA ALA A 14 -30.66 -13.89 -7.34
C ALA A 14 -29.55 -13.17 -8.13
N HIS A 15 -28.53 -12.66 -7.43
CA HIS A 15 -27.41 -11.92 -8.03
C HIS A 15 -26.09 -12.72 -8.06
N LYS A 16 -26.13 -14.00 -7.71
CA LYS A 16 -24.94 -14.86 -7.60
C LYS A 16 -24.08 -14.86 -8.86
N ALA A 17 -24.71 -14.94 -10.04
CA ALA A 17 -24.00 -14.93 -11.31
C ALA A 17 -23.19 -13.63 -11.53
N GLN A 18 -23.67 -12.48 -11.05
CA GLN A 18 -22.95 -11.22 -11.12
C GLN A 18 -21.73 -11.22 -10.18
N TYR A 19 -21.89 -11.76 -8.97
CA TYR A 19 -20.77 -11.90 -8.04
C TYR A 19 -19.68 -12.82 -8.59
N GLU A 20 -20.08 -13.99 -9.12
CA GLU A 20 -19.15 -14.95 -9.73
C GLU A 20 -18.43 -14.35 -10.94
N LYS A 21 -19.13 -13.60 -11.79
CA LYS A 21 -18.52 -12.89 -12.93
C LYS A 21 -17.48 -11.86 -12.49
N GLY A 22 -17.74 -11.12 -11.40
CA GLY A 22 -16.79 -10.16 -10.83
C GLY A 22 -15.54 -10.85 -10.28
N LEU A 23 -15.73 -11.93 -9.51
CA LEU A 23 -14.64 -12.72 -8.95
C LEU A 23 -13.75 -13.35 -10.03
N GLU A 24 -14.36 -13.94 -11.05
CA GLU A 24 -13.65 -14.56 -12.16
C GLU A 24 -12.83 -13.53 -12.94
N ALA A 25 -13.45 -12.40 -13.28
CA ALA A 25 -12.75 -11.32 -13.98
C ALA A 25 -11.55 -10.79 -13.20
N TYR A 26 -11.69 -10.62 -11.88
CA TYR A 26 -10.57 -10.18 -11.04
C TYR A 26 -9.48 -11.23 -10.95
N ARG A 27 -9.84 -12.50 -10.80
CA ARG A 27 -8.89 -13.62 -10.78
C ARG A 27 -8.08 -13.69 -12.06
N GLU A 28 -8.78 -13.66 -13.21
CA GLU A 28 -8.15 -13.83 -14.53
C GLU A 28 -7.36 -12.61 -15.00
N ASN A 29 -7.76 -11.41 -14.59
CA ASN A 29 -7.15 -10.19 -15.10
C ASN A 29 -6.21 -9.47 -14.11
N VAL A 30 -6.23 -9.84 -12.83
CA VAL A 30 -5.38 -9.23 -11.80
C VAL A 30 -4.60 -10.28 -11.02
N ILE A 31 -5.29 -11.17 -10.29
CA ILE A 31 -4.63 -12.08 -9.33
C ILE A 31 -3.61 -13.01 -9.98
N LYS A 32 -3.89 -13.51 -11.19
CA LYS A 32 -2.97 -14.41 -11.88
C LYS A 32 -1.59 -13.82 -12.19
N TYR A 33 -1.46 -12.51 -12.13
CA TYR A 33 -0.19 -11.80 -12.34
C TYR A 33 0.52 -11.44 -11.04
N LEU A 34 -0.09 -11.72 -9.88
CA LEU A 34 0.48 -11.41 -8.57
C LEU A 34 1.59 -12.41 -8.23
N ASP A 35 2.81 -11.92 -8.10
CA ASP A 35 3.90 -12.68 -7.50
C ASP A 35 3.87 -12.50 -5.97
N THR A 36 3.37 -13.52 -5.26
CA THR A 36 3.34 -13.52 -3.80
C THR A 36 4.69 -13.84 -3.17
N SER A 37 5.61 -14.47 -3.92
CA SER A 37 6.97 -14.78 -3.44
C SER A 37 7.82 -13.52 -3.26
N TRP A 38 7.49 -12.46 -4.00
CA TRP A 38 8.14 -11.17 -3.90
C TRP A 38 8.11 -10.61 -2.46
N TYR A 39 7.02 -10.81 -1.72
CA TYR A 39 6.92 -10.30 -0.34
C TYR A 39 7.97 -10.92 0.58
N SER A 40 8.20 -12.23 0.50
CA SER A 40 9.25 -12.89 1.27
C SER A 40 10.62 -12.38 0.87
N ALA A 41 10.87 -12.27 -0.44
CA ALA A 41 12.13 -11.79 -0.98
C ALA A 41 12.40 -10.34 -0.59
N PHE A 42 11.41 -9.45 -0.78
CA PHE A 42 11.58 -8.02 -0.51
C PHE A 42 11.67 -7.71 0.97
N TYR A 43 10.73 -8.19 1.79
CA TYR A 43 10.70 -7.87 3.21
C TYR A 43 11.64 -8.73 4.07
N GLY A 44 12.23 -9.80 3.49
CA GLY A 44 13.14 -10.71 4.20
C GLY A 44 12.42 -11.52 5.29
N LYS A 45 11.13 -11.75 5.13
CA LYS A 45 10.29 -12.45 6.09
C LYS A 45 9.18 -13.18 5.37
N GLU A 46 9.03 -14.48 5.66
CA GLU A 46 7.91 -15.26 5.14
C GLU A 46 6.58 -14.66 5.61
N PRO A 47 5.64 -14.41 4.70
CA PRO A 47 4.30 -13.97 5.08
C PRO A 47 3.66 -15.00 6.01
N GLN A 48 3.27 -14.56 7.20
CA GLN A 48 2.46 -15.36 8.12
C GLN A 48 0.97 -15.05 7.92
N GLU A 49 0.70 -14.16 6.99
CA GLU A 49 -0.60 -13.61 6.66
C GLU A 49 -1.32 -14.50 5.64
N ILE A 50 -2.65 -14.55 5.76
CA ILE A 50 -3.53 -15.09 4.73
C ILE A 50 -4.02 -13.90 3.90
N PHE A 51 -3.65 -13.85 2.63
CA PHE A 51 -4.08 -12.80 1.72
C PHE A 51 -5.43 -13.12 1.10
N SER A 52 -6.38 -12.20 1.27
CA SER A 52 -7.74 -12.33 0.76
C SER A 52 -8.14 -11.07 -0.01
N VAL A 53 -8.84 -11.24 -1.11
CA VAL A 53 -9.44 -10.13 -1.85
C VAL A 53 -10.94 -10.15 -1.68
N ILE A 54 -11.53 -9.00 -1.38
CA ILE A 54 -12.97 -8.79 -1.31
C ILE A 54 -13.38 -7.82 -2.40
N ILE A 55 -14.20 -8.28 -3.32
CA ILE A 55 -14.81 -7.39 -4.33
C ILE A 55 -15.97 -6.66 -3.67
N GLY A 56 -15.82 -5.35 -3.51
CA GLY A 56 -16.80 -4.47 -2.88
C GLY A 56 -17.79 -3.92 -3.89
N PHE A 57 -18.87 -4.63 -4.20
CA PHE A 57 -19.87 -4.23 -5.21
C PHE A 57 -20.56 -2.89 -4.91
N CYS A 58 -20.58 -2.46 -3.64
CA CYS A 58 -21.14 -1.17 -3.21
C CYS A 58 -20.07 -0.20 -2.72
N ASN A 59 -18.79 -0.47 -3.00
CA ASN A 59 -17.64 0.25 -2.45
C ASN A 59 -17.32 1.53 -3.23
N GLY A 60 -17.94 1.74 -4.37
CA GLY A 60 -17.56 2.83 -5.29
C GLY A 60 -16.12 2.69 -5.74
N GLY A 61 -15.41 3.81 -5.83
CA GLY A 61 -14.02 3.87 -6.26
C GLY A 61 -12.98 3.63 -5.15
N GLY A 62 -13.40 3.36 -3.91
CA GLY A 62 -12.48 3.18 -2.80
C GLY A 62 -11.85 1.79 -2.76
N ASN A 63 -10.55 1.75 -2.44
CA ASN A 63 -9.84 0.51 -2.12
C ASN A 63 -9.30 0.63 -0.69
N TYR A 64 -9.24 -0.47 0.05
CA TYR A 64 -8.87 -0.46 1.46
C TYR A 64 -8.10 -1.72 1.83
N GLY A 65 -6.93 -1.55 2.43
CA GLY A 65 -6.17 -2.61 3.08
C GLY A 65 -6.59 -2.73 4.55
N VAL A 66 -7.22 -3.83 4.94
CA VAL A 66 -7.62 -4.11 6.33
C VAL A 66 -7.11 -5.46 6.78
N ASN A 67 -6.98 -5.65 8.07
CA ASN A 67 -6.53 -6.93 8.62
C ASN A 67 -7.26 -7.29 9.91
N ARG A 68 -7.28 -8.59 10.22
CA ARG A 68 -7.78 -9.11 11.49
C ARG A 68 -6.91 -10.25 11.98
N HIS A 69 -6.86 -10.43 13.29
CA HIS A 69 -6.31 -11.64 13.89
C HIS A 69 -7.36 -12.74 13.88
N VAL A 70 -6.98 -13.93 13.42
CA VAL A 70 -7.80 -15.14 13.45
C VAL A 70 -7.23 -16.14 14.44
N ARG A 71 -7.98 -17.19 14.77
CA ARG A 71 -7.54 -18.22 15.71
C ARG A 71 -6.18 -18.80 15.31
N GLY A 72 -5.29 -19.04 16.27
CA GLY A 72 -3.97 -19.61 16.06
C GLY A 72 -2.90 -18.57 15.69
N ASN A 73 -3.03 -17.32 16.12
CA ASN A 73 -2.09 -16.21 15.86
C ASN A 73 -1.83 -15.87 14.37
N LYS A 74 -2.64 -16.40 13.47
CA LYS A 74 -2.58 -16.01 12.06
C LYS A 74 -3.26 -14.67 11.86
N LYS A 75 -2.69 -13.86 10.98
CA LYS A 75 -3.26 -12.58 10.55
C LYS A 75 -3.85 -12.76 9.16
N GLU A 76 -5.11 -12.39 9.00
CA GLU A 76 -5.75 -12.33 7.70
C GLU A 76 -5.75 -10.89 7.21
N VAL A 77 -5.28 -10.69 6.00
CA VAL A 77 -5.14 -9.40 5.34
C VAL A 77 -6.09 -9.36 4.16
N PHE A 78 -6.89 -8.32 4.10
CA PHE A 78 -7.86 -8.12 3.05
C PHE A 78 -7.50 -6.91 2.21
N ALA A 79 -7.49 -7.09 0.90
CA ALA A 79 -7.65 -6.00 -0.05
C ALA A 79 -9.12 -5.92 -0.42
N VAL A 80 -9.82 -4.90 0.07
CA VAL A 80 -11.19 -4.59 -0.37
C VAL A 80 -11.06 -3.70 -1.59
N VAL A 81 -11.53 -4.16 -2.74
CA VAL A 81 -11.38 -3.46 -4.03
C VAL A 81 -12.72 -3.07 -4.60
N GLY A 82 -12.77 -1.91 -5.25
CA GLY A 82 -13.98 -1.42 -5.91
C GLY A 82 -14.39 -2.31 -7.09
N TYR A 83 -15.67 -2.27 -7.44
CA TYR A 83 -16.24 -2.97 -8.58
C TYR A 83 -16.70 -1.99 -9.64
N TYR A 84 -16.17 -2.13 -10.84
CA TYR A 84 -16.49 -1.29 -11.97
C TYR A 84 -16.93 -2.15 -13.14
N VAL A 85 -17.89 -1.65 -13.89
CA VAL A 85 -18.41 -2.28 -15.13
C VAL A 85 -18.41 -1.27 -16.27
N ASP A 86 -18.27 -1.79 -17.48
CA ASP A 86 -18.51 -1.05 -18.71
C ASP A 86 -20.02 -0.87 -19.01
N GLN A 87 -20.34 -0.28 -20.16
CA GLN A 87 -21.72 -0.06 -20.61
C GLN A 87 -22.51 -1.35 -20.80
N ASP A 88 -21.82 -2.48 -21.00
CA ASP A 88 -22.43 -3.82 -21.19
C ASP A 88 -22.46 -4.63 -19.88
N ASN A 89 -22.26 -4.01 -18.72
CA ASN A 89 -22.15 -4.66 -17.41
C ASN A 89 -21.02 -5.71 -17.32
N ARG A 90 -19.91 -5.51 -18.04
CA ARG A 90 -18.72 -6.35 -17.94
C ARG A 90 -17.74 -5.77 -16.93
N PRO A 91 -17.16 -6.59 -16.02
CA PRO A 91 -16.15 -6.11 -15.07
C PRO A 91 -14.94 -5.52 -15.80
N MET A 92 -14.54 -4.31 -15.41
CA MET A 92 -13.44 -3.56 -16.01
C MET A 92 -12.11 -3.80 -15.28
N TYR A 93 -11.74 -5.05 -15.06
CA TYR A 93 -10.46 -5.38 -14.44
C TYR A 93 -9.40 -5.72 -15.49
N SER A 94 -8.21 -5.13 -15.33
CA SER A 94 -7.04 -5.39 -16.15
C SER A 94 -5.80 -5.56 -15.24
N LYS A 95 -4.66 -5.92 -15.81
CA LYS A 95 -3.38 -5.97 -15.10
C LYS A 95 -3.03 -4.63 -14.43
N ASP A 96 -3.58 -3.51 -14.91
CA ASP A 96 -3.31 -2.17 -14.35
C ASP A 96 -3.85 -2.00 -12.91
N TYR A 97 -4.73 -2.90 -12.45
CA TYR A 97 -5.18 -2.96 -11.06
C TYR A 97 -4.19 -3.68 -10.13
N LEU A 98 -3.17 -4.36 -10.66
CA LEU A 98 -2.21 -5.10 -9.85
C LEU A 98 -1.40 -4.20 -8.91
N PRO A 99 -0.89 -3.02 -9.32
CA PRO A 99 -0.23 -2.09 -8.39
C PRO A 99 -1.11 -1.70 -7.20
N THR A 100 -2.43 -1.51 -7.41
CA THR A 100 -3.38 -1.24 -6.33
C THR A 100 -3.48 -2.43 -5.36
N LEU A 101 -3.58 -3.66 -5.86
CA LEU A 101 -3.62 -4.85 -5.02
C LEU A 101 -2.32 -5.01 -4.20
N VAL A 102 -1.18 -4.80 -4.84
CA VAL A 102 0.14 -4.82 -4.18
C VAL A 102 0.23 -3.73 -3.11
N HIS A 103 -0.31 -2.53 -3.37
CA HIS A 103 -0.40 -1.44 -2.41
C HIS A 103 -1.15 -1.86 -1.13
N GLU A 104 -2.35 -2.40 -1.28
CA GLU A 104 -3.18 -2.78 -0.13
C GLU A 104 -2.53 -3.90 0.71
N PHE A 105 -1.88 -4.86 0.06
CA PHE A 105 -1.15 -5.90 0.78
C PHE A 105 0.11 -5.38 1.48
N ASN A 106 0.82 -4.43 0.89
CA ASN A 106 2.02 -3.82 1.49
C ASN A 106 1.74 -3.16 2.85
N HIS A 107 0.52 -2.65 3.09
CA HIS A 107 0.16 -2.11 4.39
C HIS A 107 0.40 -3.09 5.55
N SER A 108 0.30 -4.39 5.31
CA SER A 108 0.56 -5.41 6.33
C SER A 108 2.02 -5.52 6.73
N PHE A 109 2.92 -5.18 5.82
CA PHE A 109 4.36 -5.25 6.02
C PHE A 109 4.97 -3.93 6.48
N VAL A 110 4.22 -2.83 6.41
CA VAL A 110 4.69 -1.47 6.71
C VAL A 110 4.06 -0.91 7.98
N ASN A 111 2.72 -0.94 8.09
CA ASN A 111 2.02 -0.17 9.11
C ASN A 111 2.41 -0.51 10.55
N TYR A 112 2.75 -1.77 10.83
CA TYR A 112 3.13 -2.21 12.17
C TYR A 112 4.47 -1.65 12.64
N LEU A 113 5.33 -1.16 11.72
CA LEU A 113 6.64 -0.59 12.05
C LEU A 113 6.52 0.73 12.81
N LEU A 114 5.36 1.37 12.75
CA LEU A 114 4.97 2.55 13.52
C LEU A 114 3.89 2.25 14.59
N ASP A 115 3.83 1.02 15.07
CA ASP A 115 3.00 0.66 16.22
C ASP A 115 3.70 1.06 17.52
N GLU A 116 3.07 1.94 18.30
CA GLU A 116 3.62 2.51 19.53
C GLU A 116 3.87 1.47 20.63
N LYS A 117 3.08 0.40 20.65
CA LYS A 117 3.23 -0.66 21.64
C LYS A 117 4.40 -1.58 21.29
N ARG A 118 4.63 -1.79 19.98
CA ARG A 118 5.66 -2.70 19.49
C ARG A 118 7.01 -1.99 19.29
N TYR A 119 6.99 -0.77 18.75
CA TYR A 119 8.20 -0.02 18.37
C TYR A 119 8.13 1.44 18.84
N PRO A 120 8.06 1.72 20.14
CA PRO A 120 7.94 3.10 20.65
C PRO A 120 9.13 3.99 20.22
N GLY A 121 10.34 3.42 20.08
CA GLY A 121 11.52 4.13 19.58
C GLY A 121 11.37 4.58 18.13
N HIS A 122 10.93 3.67 17.24
CA HIS A 122 10.67 3.99 15.83
C HIS A 122 9.64 5.12 15.69
N VAL A 123 8.57 5.06 16.48
CA VAL A 123 7.51 6.07 16.43
C VAL A 123 8.05 7.42 16.83
N LYS A 124 8.75 7.51 17.96
CA LYS A 124 9.34 8.75 18.48
C LYS A 124 10.33 9.39 17.49
N ASP A 125 11.25 8.59 16.96
CA ASP A 125 12.30 9.08 16.07
C ASP A 125 11.73 9.49 14.71
N MET A 126 10.76 8.73 14.19
CA MET A 126 10.06 9.06 12.95
C MET A 126 9.18 10.30 13.11
N GLU A 127 8.53 10.48 14.24
CA GLU A 127 7.72 11.68 14.52
C GLU A 127 8.57 12.94 14.44
N GLN A 128 9.77 12.93 15.03
CA GLN A 128 10.71 14.05 14.94
C GLN A 128 11.11 14.36 13.50
N ALA A 129 11.32 13.33 12.68
CA ALA A 129 11.68 13.49 11.27
C ALA A 129 10.49 13.96 10.41
N ALA A 130 9.30 13.38 10.62
CA ALA A 130 8.19 13.46 9.68
C ALA A 130 7.22 14.62 9.95
N THR A 131 7.13 15.12 11.20
CA THR A 131 6.16 16.18 11.55
C THR A 131 6.37 17.44 10.72
N GLY A 132 7.63 17.90 10.58
CA GLY A 132 7.93 19.08 9.75
C GLY A 132 7.60 18.89 8.28
N ILE A 133 7.89 17.71 7.72
CA ILE A 133 7.55 17.37 6.32
C ILE A 133 6.04 17.37 6.15
N PHE A 134 5.30 16.78 7.11
CA PHE A 134 3.85 16.72 7.07
C PHE A 134 3.22 18.12 7.11
N GLU A 135 3.67 19.01 7.99
CA GLU A 135 3.14 20.37 8.05
C GLU A 135 3.35 21.14 6.74
N LEU A 136 4.51 21.00 6.09
CA LEU A 136 4.78 21.58 4.76
C LEU A 136 3.92 20.97 3.64
N SER A 137 3.49 19.73 3.80
CA SER A 137 2.72 18.97 2.82
C SER A 137 1.22 18.85 3.16
N LYS A 138 0.80 19.38 4.29
CA LYS A 138 -0.51 19.17 4.94
C LYS A 138 -1.70 19.34 4.00
N TRP A 139 -1.69 20.38 3.18
CA TRP A 139 -2.78 20.64 2.25
C TRP A 139 -2.88 19.55 1.16
N ALA A 140 -1.76 19.11 0.61
CA ALA A 140 -1.73 18.07 -0.40
C ALA A 140 -2.08 16.69 0.21
N MET A 141 -1.65 16.43 1.46
CA MET A 141 -1.99 15.21 2.19
C MET A 141 -3.47 15.15 2.55
N ALA A 142 -4.06 16.27 2.99
CA ALA A 142 -5.49 16.36 3.30
C ALA A 142 -6.39 16.06 2.09
N LYS A 143 -5.99 16.46 0.87
CA LYS A 143 -6.71 16.09 -0.37
C LYS A 143 -6.78 14.61 -0.64
N GLN A 144 -5.86 13.85 -0.07
CA GLN A 144 -5.76 12.40 -0.17
C GLN A 144 -6.30 11.68 1.09
N ALA A 145 -6.97 12.45 1.99
CA ALA A 145 -7.48 11.98 3.28
C ALA A 145 -6.36 11.52 4.26
N TYR A 146 -5.12 11.98 4.09
CA TYR A 146 -4.01 11.69 5.00
C TYR A 146 -3.92 12.77 6.07
N GLY A 147 -4.49 12.50 7.24
CA GLY A 147 -4.68 13.48 8.31
C GLY A 147 -3.50 13.64 9.27
N ASN A 148 -2.43 12.87 9.15
CA ASN A 148 -1.29 12.91 10.06
C ASN A 148 0.00 12.38 9.41
N TRP A 149 1.14 12.68 10.05
CA TRP A 149 2.47 12.28 9.60
C TRP A 149 2.63 10.76 9.50
N LYS A 150 2.04 10.00 10.42
CA LYS A 150 2.15 8.53 10.45
C LYS A 150 1.53 7.91 9.20
N THR A 151 0.35 8.38 8.81
CA THR A 151 -0.30 7.96 7.56
C THR A 151 0.56 8.34 6.35
N MET A 152 1.07 9.58 6.29
CA MET A 152 1.94 10.02 5.20
C MET A 152 3.19 9.14 5.04
N ILE A 153 3.84 8.75 6.14
CA ILE A 153 5.03 7.89 6.11
C ILE A 153 4.67 6.47 5.68
N ASN A 154 3.62 5.88 6.23
CA ASN A 154 3.16 4.55 5.82
C ASN A 154 2.83 4.51 4.33
N GLU A 155 2.09 5.50 3.84
CA GLU A 155 1.79 5.64 2.42
C GLU A 155 3.04 5.82 1.56
N SER A 156 4.01 6.62 2.02
CA SER A 156 5.28 6.78 1.32
C SER A 156 5.99 5.44 1.10
N LEU A 157 6.06 4.63 2.15
CA LEU A 157 6.74 3.32 2.09
C LEU A 157 5.96 2.31 1.25
N VAL A 158 4.64 2.25 1.42
CA VAL A 158 3.78 1.35 0.63
C VAL A 158 3.91 1.66 -0.86
N ARG A 159 3.86 2.93 -1.25
CA ARG A 159 3.98 3.39 -2.65
C ARG A 159 5.37 3.13 -3.21
N ALA A 160 6.42 3.38 -2.43
CA ALA A 160 7.79 3.05 -2.83
C ALA A 160 7.98 1.54 -3.03
N ALA A 161 7.37 0.70 -2.17
CA ALA A 161 7.39 -0.75 -2.31
C ALA A 161 6.63 -1.23 -3.57
N VAL A 162 5.52 -0.57 -3.94
CA VAL A 162 4.83 -0.84 -5.22
C VAL A 162 5.76 -0.58 -6.41
N ILE A 163 6.50 0.52 -6.40
CA ILE A 163 7.45 0.83 -7.48
C ILE A 163 8.59 -0.21 -7.51
N CYS A 164 9.08 -0.67 -6.34
CA CYS A 164 10.06 -1.77 -6.29
C CYS A 164 9.47 -3.06 -6.86
N TYR A 165 8.22 -3.40 -6.51
CA TYR A 165 7.51 -4.54 -7.10
C TYR A 165 7.43 -4.45 -8.63
N MET A 166 7.08 -3.30 -9.17
CA MET A 166 7.02 -3.08 -10.62
C MET A 166 8.38 -3.25 -11.28
N LEU A 167 9.46 -2.80 -10.64
CA LEU A 167 10.84 -2.96 -11.12
C LEU A 167 11.30 -4.42 -11.14
N ASP A 168 10.74 -5.27 -10.29
CA ASP A 168 11.09 -6.68 -10.16
C ASP A 168 10.18 -7.61 -10.99
N ASN A 169 9.05 -7.11 -11.51
CA ASN A 169 7.98 -7.90 -12.12
C ASN A 169 7.58 -7.43 -13.53
N ASP A 170 8.49 -7.44 -14.47
CA ASP A 170 8.26 -7.27 -15.92
C ASP A 170 7.38 -6.07 -16.34
N TYR A 171 7.34 -5.00 -15.54
CA TYR A 171 6.71 -3.75 -15.97
C TYR A 171 7.65 -2.99 -16.90
N LYS A 172 7.08 -2.34 -17.90
CA LYS A 172 7.87 -1.53 -18.83
C LYS A 172 8.45 -0.31 -18.11
N PRO A 173 9.64 0.16 -18.50
CA PRO A 173 10.26 1.34 -17.90
C PRO A 173 9.34 2.58 -17.90
N GLU A 174 8.50 2.72 -18.93
CA GLU A 174 7.54 3.81 -19.07
C GLU A 174 6.45 3.76 -18.00
N GLU A 175 5.94 2.54 -17.68
CA GLU A 175 4.91 2.32 -16.66
C GLU A 175 5.47 2.67 -15.27
N VAL A 176 6.69 2.22 -14.97
CA VAL A 176 7.39 2.55 -13.71
C VAL A 176 7.65 4.05 -13.59
N LYS A 177 8.07 4.69 -14.68
CA LYS A 177 8.31 6.14 -14.73
C LYS A 177 7.02 6.93 -14.54
N GLN A 178 5.92 6.46 -15.12
CA GLN A 178 4.60 7.06 -14.94
C GLN A 178 4.18 6.96 -13.48
N GLU A 179 4.24 5.78 -12.87
CA GLU A 179 3.91 5.58 -11.46
C GLU A 179 4.73 6.51 -10.56
N LEU A 180 6.04 6.58 -10.77
CA LEU A 180 6.92 7.49 -10.03
C LEU A 180 6.50 8.95 -10.18
N SER A 181 6.18 9.39 -11.41
CA SER A 181 5.71 10.74 -11.69
C SER A 181 4.39 11.06 -10.99
N GLU A 182 3.45 10.10 -10.96
CA GLU A 182 2.19 10.24 -10.26
C GLU A 182 2.39 10.43 -8.75
N GLN A 183 3.33 9.70 -8.14
CA GLN A 183 3.62 9.88 -6.72
C GLN A 183 4.21 11.27 -6.42
N ILE A 184 5.08 11.78 -7.28
CA ILE A 184 5.61 13.14 -7.16
C ILE A 184 4.49 14.19 -7.28
N GLN A 185 3.56 14.02 -8.23
CA GLN A 185 2.39 14.91 -8.40
C GLN A 185 1.44 14.85 -7.17
N ARG A 186 1.36 13.71 -6.50
CA ARG A 186 0.66 13.53 -5.22
C ARG A 186 1.40 14.14 -4.02
N ASN A 187 2.50 14.85 -4.29
CA ASN A 187 3.35 15.54 -3.31
C ASN A 187 4.24 14.63 -2.46
N PHE A 188 4.49 13.38 -2.91
CA PHE A 188 5.56 12.52 -2.35
C PHE A 188 6.87 12.82 -3.09
N ARG A 189 7.41 14.03 -2.90
CA ARG A 189 8.58 14.54 -3.64
C ARG A 189 9.86 13.73 -3.42
N TRP A 190 9.94 13.07 -2.28
CA TRP A 190 11.06 12.19 -1.89
C TRP A 190 10.98 10.79 -2.50
N MET A 191 9.97 10.50 -3.32
CA MET A 191 9.73 9.15 -3.84
C MET A 191 10.93 8.57 -4.62
N PRO A 192 11.60 9.29 -5.51
CA PRO A 192 12.76 8.75 -6.25
C PRO A 192 13.89 8.30 -5.33
N GLU A 193 14.22 9.11 -4.33
CA GLU A 193 15.26 8.81 -3.36
C GLU A 193 14.86 7.67 -2.42
N LEU A 194 13.58 7.61 -2.03
CA LEU A 194 13.06 6.53 -1.19
C LEU A 194 13.11 5.19 -1.93
N VAL A 195 12.68 5.14 -3.19
CA VAL A 195 12.80 3.95 -4.04
C VAL A 195 14.28 3.54 -4.15
N SER A 196 15.18 4.51 -4.39
CA SER A 196 16.63 4.24 -4.45
C SER A 196 17.16 3.65 -3.13
N LEU A 197 16.67 4.13 -1.99
CA LEU A 197 17.01 3.58 -0.67
C LEU A 197 16.54 2.13 -0.53
N LEU A 198 15.29 1.83 -0.92
CA LEU A 198 14.74 0.48 -0.84
C LEU A 198 15.49 -0.48 -1.79
N ARG A 199 15.85 -0.04 -2.98
CA ARG A 199 16.69 -0.84 -3.92
C ARG A 199 18.09 -1.11 -3.37
N LYS A 200 18.65 -0.21 -2.57
CA LYS A 200 19.92 -0.47 -1.84
C LYS A 200 19.74 -1.49 -0.71
N TYR A 201 18.60 -1.45 -0.03
CA TYR A 201 18.23 -2.45 0.96
C TYR A 201 18.18 -3.83 0.33
N GLU A 202 17.43 -4.03 -0.75
CA GLU A 202 17.30 -5.32 -1.44
C GLU A 202 18.66 -5.91 -1.81
N LYS A 203 19.52 -5.11 -2.45
CA LYS A 203 20.88 -5.54 -2.83
C LYS A 203 21.75 -5.95 -1.64
N LYS A 204 21.44 -5.48 -0.44
CA LYS A 204 22.22 -5.71 0.78
C LYS A 204 21.41 -6.41 1.87
N GLN A 205 20.29 -7.02 1.52
CA GLN A 205 19.37 -7.64 2.48
C GLN A 205 20.08 -8.66 3.38
N HIS A 206 21.05 -9.41 2.85
CA HIS A 206 21.88 -10.34 3.61
C HIS A 206 22.60 -9.70 4.82
N LYS A 207 22.81 -8.35 4.82
CA LYS A 207 23.40 -7.62 5.94
C LYS A 207 22.39 -7.23 7.00
N TYR A 208 21.14 -7.01 6.60
CA TYR A 208 20.07 -6.54 7.47
C TYR A 208 19.14 -7.66 7.93
N GLY A 209 19.07 -8.75 7.19
CA GLY A 209 18.18 -9.87 7.44
C GLY A 209 16.76 -9.62 6.96
N ASN A 210 16.13 -8.54 7.42
CA ASN A 210 14.76 -8.18 7.05
C ASN A 210 14.54 -6.65 7.05
N PHE A 211 13.39 -6.22 6.54
CA PHE A 211 13.02 -4.80 6.45
C PHE A 211 12.86 -4.13 7.82
N GLU A 212 12.41 -4.86 8.82
CA GLU A 212 12.27 -4.36 10.19
C GLU A 212 13.62 -3.92 10.77
N CYS A 213 14.68 -4.73 10.56
CA CYS A 213 16.05 -4.38 10.96
C CYS A 213 16.63 -3.22 10.13
N PHE A 214 16.15 -3.02 8.91
CA PHE A 214 16.55 -1.89 8.06
C PHE A 214 15.83 -0.59 8.40
N TYR A 215 14.71 -0.63 9.09
CA TYR A 215 13.84 0.53 9.32
C TYR A 215 14.53 1.76 9.95
N PRO A 216 15.54 1.64 10.82
CA PRO A 216 16.32 2.79 11.29
C PRO A 216 16.96 3.63 10.17
N HIS A 217 17.33 3.00 9.05
CA HIS A 217 17.84 3.72 7.87
C HIS A 217 16.73 4.53 7.16
N VAL A 218 15.50 4.04 7.22
CA VAL A 218 14.33 4.79 6.72
C VAL A 218 14.08 6.02 7.58
N ILE A 219 14.21 5.91 8.91
CA ILE A 219 14.09 7.05 9.82
C ILE A 219 15.18 8.10 9.51
N THR A 220 16.42 7.67 9.34
CA THR A 220 17.53 8.56 8.95
C THR A 220 17.23 9.25 7.62
N PHE A 221 16.73 8.53 6.63
CA PHE A 221 16.34 9.09 5.34
C PHE A 221 15.31 10.22 5.49
N PHE A 222 14.24 10.01 6.25
CA PHE A 222 13.23 11.05 6.46
C PHE A 222 13.75 12.23 7.28
N SER A 223 14.71 12.00 8.20
CA SER A 223 15.41 13.09 8.89
C SER A 223 16.20 13.97 7.90
N ASP A 224 16.81 13.37 6.89
CA ASP A 224 17.56 14.11 5.87
C ASP A 224 16.61 14.82 4.87
N VAL A 225 15.48 14.20 4.53
CA VAL A 225 14.41 14.86 3.77
C VAL A 225 13.92 16.10 4.51
N ALA A 226 13.65 16.00 5.81
CA ALA A 226 13.20 17.12 6.63
C ALA A 226 14.18 18.30 6.61
N LYS A 227 15.47 18.03 6.70
CA LYS A 227 16.52 19.07 6.63
C LYS A 227 16.48 19.79 5.27
N LYS A 228 16.44 19.02 4.17
CA LYS A 228 16.39 19.59 2.82
C LYS A 228 15.13 20.44 2.58
N GLU A 229 13.97 19.95 2.98
CA GLU A 229 12.70 20.70 2.85
C GLU A 229 12.74 22.00 3.65
N ASN A 230 13.27 21.99 4.87
CA ASN A 230 13.40 23.20 5.68
C ASN A 230 14.40 24.20 5.12
N GLU A 231 15.50 23.75 4.51
CA GLU A 231 16.47 24.62 3.84
C GLU A 231 15.86 25.28 2.62
N GLN A 232 15.15 24.53 1.78
CA GLN A 232 14.45 25.08 0.61
C GLN A 232 13.40 26.12 1.01
N PHE A 233 12.64 25.85 2.08
CA PHE A 233 11.64 26.80 2.59
C PHE A 233 12.27 28.11 3.07
N LYS A 234 13.41 28.07 3.72
CA LYS A 234 14.16 29.25 4.19
C LYS A 234 14.70 30.12 3.03
N VAL A 235 15.00 29.51 1.88
CA VAL A 235 15.51 30.24 0.71
C VAL A 235 14.39 30.98 -0.04
N LEU A 236 13.16 30.52 0.11
CA LEU A 236 11.97 31.08 -0.59
C LEU A 236 11.24 32.17 0.23
N ASN A 237 11.59 32.37 1.48
CA ASN A 237 11.06 33.40 2.40
C ASN A 237 12.16 34.34 2.88
#